data_c2f013e8ad9eed3e502e23c37144055e
#
_entry.id   c2f013e8ad9eed3e502e23c37144055e
#
_cell.length_a   1.000
_cell.length_b   1.000
_cell.length_c   1.000
_cell.angle_alpha   90.00
_cell.angle_beta   90.00
_cell.angle_gamma   90.00
#
_symmetry.space_group_name_H-M   'P 1'
#
loop_
_entity.id
_entity.type
_entity.pdbx_description
1 polymer ?
#
loop_
_entity_poly.entity_id
_entity_poly.type
_entity_poly.pdbx_seq_one_letter_code
_entity_poly.pdbx_strand_id
1 'polypeptide(L)'
;MSNQQTPAPLEGTLVSGALESLRIKQLEEQSAALRNSVICAFNQLLDLKDLNTGVHSTRLAEWGMRVGQELGLAESELQNLEVAALLHDIGKVGIPDAILRKPGRLDPDEYALMKKHSEYGWAVLRMLPGFERAALDILHHHESFDGKGYPAGLKSTEIPVVSRIVCVIDAFDAMVSSRPYRKGLPYEEAVRRLNEASGTQFDPVVVRTFLSFAEAEMSTVFAAAGTSVSSAL
;
A
#
# COMPACT_ATOMS: atom_id res chain seq x y z
N MET A 1 58.94 -45.44 -6.94
CA MET A 1 58.23 -44.68 -8.02
C MET A 1 56.94 -44.13 -7.42
N SER A 2 57.02 -42.93 -6.93
CA SER A 2 55.90 -42.24 -6.25
C SER A 2 55.07 -41.48 -7.30
N ASN A 3 53.84 -41.88 -7.46
CA ASN A 3 52.90 -41.26 -8.36
C ASN A 3 52.26 -40.03 -7.64
N GLN A 4 52.74 -38.85 -7.96
CA GLN A 4 52.11 -37.59 -7.50
C GLN A 4 50.94 -37.30 -8.42
N GLN A 5 49.71 -37.54 -7.91
CA GLN A 5 48.49 -37.01 -8.52
C GLN A 5 48.41 -35.53 -8.24
N THR A 6 48.53 -34.73 -9.28
CA THR A 6 48.25 -33.29 -9.29
C THR A 6 46.74 -33.07 -9.07
N PRO A 7 46.29 -32.24 -8.14
CA PRO A 7 44.87 -31.91 -8.00
C PRO A 7 44.41 -31.13 -9.21
N ALA A 8 43.27 -31.54 -9.78
CA ALA A 8 42.62 -30.83 -10.89
C ALA A 8 42.10 -29.46 -10.45
N PRO A 9 41.95 -28.50 -11.37
CA PRO A 9 41.88 -27.08 -11.05
C PRO A 9 40.56 -26.69 -10.40
N LEU A 10 40.62 -26.00 -9.26
CA LEU A 10 39.54 -25.31 -8.57
C LEU A 10 38.92 -24.17 -9.40
N GLU A 11 39.55 -23.78 -10.48
CA GLU A 11 39.13 -22.63 -11.33
C GLU A 11 37.77 -22.87 -12.03
N GLY A 12 37.47 -24.06 -12.48
CA GLY A 12 36.19 -24.38 -13.16
C GLY A 12 34.97 -24.23 -12.26
N THR A 13 35.14 -24.54 -10.97
CA THR A 13 34.02 -24.45 -9.99
C THR A 13 33.74 -23.01 -9.58
N LEU A 14 34.78 -22.17 -9.48
CA LEU A 14 34.65 -20.72 -9.18
C LEU A 14 34.00 -19.95 -10.33
N VAL A 15 34.36 -20.25 -11.56
CA VAL A 15 33.75 -19.63 -12.76
C VAL A 15 32.29 -20.03 -12.93
N SER A 16 31.95 -21.31 -12.67
CA SER A 16 30.57 -21.78 -12.71
C SER A 16 29.70 -21.09 -11.65
N GLY A 17 30.19 -20.96 -10.40
CA GLY A 17 29.46 -20.28 -9.34
C GLY A 17 29.24 -18.77 -9.61
N ALA A 18 30.24 -18.10 -10.20
CA ALA A 18 30.13 -16.69 -10.59
C ALA A 18 29.07 -16.49 -11.70
N LEU A 19 29.04 -17.36 -12.71
CA LEU A 19 28.04 -17.32 -13.78
C LEU A 19 26.63 -17.59 -13.26
N GLU A 20 26.48 -18.53 -12.33
CA GLU A 20 25.20 -18.84 -11.71
C GLU A 20 24.71 -17.67 -10.86
N SER A 21 25.57 -17.04 -10.07
CA SER A 21 25.22 -15.83 -9.30
C SER A 21 24.79 -14.66 -10.19
N LEU A 22 25.47 -14.45 -11.31
CA LEU A 22 25.09 -13.43 -12.30
C LEU A 22 23.73 -13.73 -12.93
N ARG A 23 23.45 -14.99 -13.22
CA ARG A 23 22.18 -15.42 -13.78
C ARG A 23 21.02 -15.24 -12.80
N ILE A 24 21.23 -15.59 -11.54
CA ILE A 24 20.25 -15.36 -10.45
C ILE A 24 19.94 -13.88 -10.36
N LYS A 25 20.96 -13.03 -10.26
CA LYS A 25 20.79 -11.57 -10.20
C LYS A 25 20.02 -11.02 -11.40
N GLN A 26 20.31 -11.49 -12.60
CA GLN A 26 19.61 -11.08 -13.83
C GLN A 26 18.13 -11.49 -13.80
N LEU A 27 17.81 -12.69 -13.29
CA LEU A 27 16.44 -13.16 -13.15
C LEU A 27 15.67 -12.36 -12.08
N GLU A 28 16.33 -12.02 -10.99
CA GLU A 28 15.74 -11.15 -9.94
C GLU A 28 15.43 -9.75 -10.48
N GLU A 29 16.35 -9.14 -11.23
CA GLU A 29 16.13 -7.84 -11.88
C GLU A 29 14.98 -7.89 -12.90
N GLN A 30 14.89 -8.95 -13.71
CA GLN A 30 13.78 -9.15 -14.65
C GLN A 30 12.45 -9.35 -13.94
N SER A 31 12.43 -10.13 -12.86
CA SER A 31 11.24 -10.34 -12.04
C SER A 31 10.74 -9.03 -11.40
N ALA A 32 11.66 -8.25 -10.85
CA ALA A 32 11.34 -6.94 -10.28
C ALA A 32 10.80 -5.96 -11.33
N ALA A 33 11.41 -5.92 -12.52
CA ALA A 33 10.94 -5.08 -13.63
C ALA A 33 9.54 -5.48 -14.10
N LEU A 34 9.26 -6.80 -14.20
CA LEU A 34 7.94 -7.31 -14.56
C LEU A 34 6.90 -6.93 -13.49
N ARG A 35 7.23 -7.12 -12.20
CA ARG A 35 6.36 -6.73 -11.09
C ARG A 35 5.99 -5.25 -11.17
N ASN A 36 6.97 -4.37 -11.36
CA ASN A 36 6.73 -2.94 -11.48
C ASN A 36 5.86 -2.58 -12.68
N SER A 37 6.07 -3.26 -13.82
CA SER A 37 5.23 -3.07 -15.01
C SER A 37 3.77 -3.47 -14.77
N VAL A 38 3.53 -4.55 -14.03
CA VAL A 38 2.19 -4.99 -13.64
C VAL A 38 1.53 -3.96 -12.71
N ILE A 39 2.26 -3.46 -11.70
CA ILE A 39 1.77 -2.41 -10.79
C ILE A 39 1.38 -1.16 -11.58
N CYS A 40 2.24 -0.69 -12.47
CA CYS A 40 1.95 0.47 -13.32
C CYS A 40 0.70 0.26 -14.19
N ALA A 41 0.56 -0.91 -14.82
CA ALA A 41 -0.59 -1.23 -15.66
C ALA A 41 -1.90 -1.24 -14.84
N PHE A 42 -1.89 -1.81 -13.64
CA PHE A 42 -3.06 -1.82 -12.77
C PHE A 42 -3.42 -0.44 -12.22
N ASN A 43 -2.43 0.39 -11.88
CA ASN A 43 -2.69 1.77 -11.50
C ASN A 43 -3.32 2.57 -12.64
N GLN A 44 -2.82 2.42 -13.87
CA GLN A 44 -3.43 3.06 -15.04
C GLN A 44 -4.86 2.58 -15.27
N LEU A 45 -5.13 1.29 -15.08
CA LEU A 45 -6.48 0.74 -15.18
C LEU A 45 -7.42 1.33 -14.13
N LEU A 46 -6.92 1.49 -12.89
CA LEU A 46 -7.67 2.09 -11.80
C LEU A 46 -7.95 3.58 -12.06
N ASP A 47 -7.00 4.33 -12.59
CA ASP A 47 -7.17 5.74 -12.96
C ASP A 47 -8.25 5.94 -14.04
N LEU A 48 -8.38 5.00 -14.98
CA LEU A 48 -9.45 5.01 -15.97
C LEU A 48 -10.83 4.73 -15.36
N LYS A 49 -10.86 3.97 -14.28
CA LYS A 49 -12.10 3.55 -13.62
C LYS A 49 -12.57 4.54 -12.54
N ASP A 50 -11.66 4.91 -11.66
CA ASP A 50 -11.88 5.87 -10.57
C ASP A 50 -11.16 7.18 -10.90
N LEU A 51 -11.81 8.31 -10.71
CA LEU A 51 -11.24 9.64 -10.94
C LEU A 51 -10.17 10.03 -9.89
N ASN A 52 -9.78 9.09 -9.04
CA ASN A 52 -8.63 9.25 -8.15
C ASN A 52 -7.35 9.18 -9.00
N THR A 53 -6.63 10.28 -9.07
CA THR A 53 -5.39 10.37 -9.84
C THR A 53 -4.31 9.49 -9.19
N GLY A 54 -3.40 8.89 -9.98
CA GLY A 54 -2.26 8.09 -9.50
C GLY A 54 -1.37 8.80 -8.47
N VAL A 55 -1.51 10.11 -8.31
CA VAL A 55 -0.90 10.91 -7.24
C VAL A 55 -1.31 10.44 -5.84
N HIS A 56 -2.57 10.02 -5.64
CA HIS A 56 -3.04 9.46 -4.37
C HIS A 56 -2.28 8.18 -3.99
N SER A 57 -2.28 7.18 -4.87
CA SER A 57 -1.64 5.89 -4.59
C SER A 57 -0.14 6.01 -4.36
N THR A 58 0.56 6.87 -5.13
CA THR A 58 1.99 7.13 -4.94
C THR A 58 2.28 7.74 -3.57
N ARG A 59 1.49 8.73 -3.15
CA ARG A 59 1.64 9.37 -1.83
C ARG A 59 1.38 8.37 -0.68
N LEU A 60 0.38 7.50 -0.83
CA LEU A 60 0.14 6.44 0.14
C LEU A 60 1.34 5.49 0.22
N ALA A 61 1.95 5.12 -0.90
CA ALA A 61 3.14 4.27 -0.91
C ALA A 61 4.30 4.96 -0.19
N GLU A 62 4.57 6.24 -0.45
CA GLU A 62 5.63 7.01 0.22
C GLU A 62 5.42 7.06 1.74
N TRP A 63 4.22 7.42 2.18
CA TRP A 63 3.90 7.48 3.62
C TRP A 63 3.92 6.10 4.27
N GLY A 64 3.37 5.10 3.60
CA GLY A 64 3.37 3.73 4.07
C GLY A 64 4.77 3.18 4.27
N MET A 65 5.64 3.36 3.27
CA MET A 65 7.04 2.95 3.34
C MET A 65 7.75 3.58 4.53
N ARG A 66 7.53 4.87 4.78
CA ARG A 66 8.10 5.56 5.94
C ARG A 66 7.59 4.99 7.27
N VAL A 67 6.27 4.79 7.39
CA VAL A 67 5.69 4.13 8.58
C VAL A 67 6.29 2.74 8.79
N GLY A 68 6.37 1.94 7.72
CA GLY A 68 6.92 0.60 7.77
C GLY A 68 8.38 0.57 8.22
N GLN A 69 9.20 1.49 7.72
CA GLN A 69 10.60 1.63 8.12
C GLN A 69 10.74 2.01 9.59
N GLU A 70 9.98 3.00 10.07
CA GLU A 70 9.97 3.43 11.47
C GLU A 70 9.47 2.32 12.43
N LEU A 71 8.57 1.46 11.95
CA LEU A 71 8.11 0.28 12.69
C LEU A 71 9.08 -0.90 12.62
N GLY A 72 10.15 -0.82 11.83
CA GLY A 72 11.17 -1.86 11.67
C GLY A 72 10.69 -3.07 10.89
N LEU A 73 9.79 -2.88 9.91
CA LEU A 73 9.34 -3.95 9.04
C LEU A 73 10.50 -4.51 8.21
N ALA A 74 10.49 -5.83 7.98
CA ALA A 74 11.46 -6.48 7.11
C ALA A 74 11.28 -6.02 5.65
N GLU A 75 12.35 -6.11 4.85
CA GLU A 75 12.34 -5.71 3.43
C GLU A 75 11.21 -6.35 2.63
N SER A 76 10.91 -7.62 2.88
CA SER A 76 9.79 -8.32 2.22
C SER A 76 8.41 -7.78 2.61
N GLU A 77 8.26 -7.28 3.84
CA GLU A 77 7.02 -6.63 4.29
C GLU A 77 6.90 -5.23 3.70
N LEU A 78 8.01 -4.49 3.59
CA LEU A 78 8.06 -3.19 2.92
C LEU A 78 7.66 -3.31 1.45
N GLN A 79 8.16 -4.31 0.73
CA GLN A 79 7.77 -4.57 -0.65
C GLN A 79 6.27 -4.90 -0.80
N ASN A 80 5.69 -5.64 0.15
CA ASN A 80 4.25 -5.91 0.16
C ASN A 80 3.45 -4.65 0.50
N LEU A 81 3.95 -3.82 1.40
CA LEU A 81 3.33 -2.55 1.79
C LEU A 81 3.28 -1.57 0.61
N GLU A 82 4.37 -1.45 -0.16
CA GLU A 82 4.39 -0.65 -1.38
C GLU A 82 3.29 -1.10 -2.36
N VAL A 83 3.23 -2.40 -2.65
CA VAL A 83 2.20 -2.96 -3.54
C VAL A 83 0.80 -2.75 -2.99
N ALA A 84 0.60 -3.00 -1.70
CA ALA A 84 -0.71 -2.83 -1.07
C ALA A 84 -1.16 -1.36 -1.09
N ALA A 85 -0.28 -0.41 -0.80
CA ALA A 85 -0.59 1.01 -0.87
C ALA A 85 -0.94 1.48 -2.28
N LEU A 86 -0.19 1.00 -3.30
CA LEU A 86 -0.43 1.34 -4.70
C LEU A 86 -1.72 0.72 -5.25
N LEU A 87 -2.09 -0.48 -4.82
CA LEU A 87 -3.15 -1.29 -5.44
C LEU A 87 -4.33 -1.62 -4.52
N HIS A 88 -4.43 -1.00 -3.30
CA HIS A 88 -5.49 -1.33 -2.33
C HIS A 88 -6.91 -1.23 -2.93
N ASP A 89 -7.11 -0.31 -3.83
CA ASP A 89 -8.38 0.01 -4.48
C ASP A 89 -8.60 -0.70 -5.83
N ILE A 90 -7.66 -1.57 -6.30
CA ILE A 90 -7.77 -2.19 -7.64
C ILE A 90 -9.07 -2.95 -7.86
N GLY A 91 -9.66 -3.49 -6.81
CA GLY A 91 -10.95 -4.18 -6.89
C GLY A 91 -12.14 -3.27 -7.23
N LYS A 92 -12.00 -1.95 -7.18
CA LYS A 92 -13.01 -1.00 -7.66
C LYS A 92 -13.33 -1.18 -9.15
N VAL A 93 -12.42 -1.78 -9.91
CA VAL A 93 -12.68 -2.16 -11.30
C VAL A 93 -13.91 -3.06 -11.42
N GLY A 94 -14.19 -3.91 -10.42
CA GLY A 94 -15.38 -4.76 -10.35
C GLY A 94 -16.65 -4.08 -9.85
N ILE A 95 -16.59 -2.83 -9.40
CA ILE A 95 -17.77 -2.10 -8.90
C ILE A 95 -18.48 -1.40 -10.06
N PRO A 96 -19.82 -1.49 -10.17
CA PRO A 96 -20.58 -0.79 -11.20
C PRO A 96 -20.39 0.74 -11.12
N ASP A 97 -20.26 1.40 -12.26
CA ASP A 97 -20.07 2.85 -12.35
C ASP A 97 -21.20 3.64 -11.70
N ALA A 98 -22.42 3.14 -11.76
CA ALA A 98 -23.58 3.76 -11.12
C ALA A 98 -23.44 3.87 -9.59
N ILE A 99 -22.68 2.95 -8.96
CA ILE A 99 -22.39 2.95 -7.54
C ILE A 99 -21.12 3.75 -7.27
N LEU A 100 -20.03 3.47 -8.01
CA LEU A 100 -18.73 4.09 -7.81
C LEU A 100 -18.79 5.62 -7.96
N ARG A 101 -19.57 6.10 -8.94
CA ARG A 101 -19.70 7.52 -9.29
C ARG A 101 -21.01 8.16 -8.80
N LYS A 102 -21.73 7.50 -7.90
CA LYS A 102 -23.00 8.01 -7.39
C LYS A 102 -22.81 9.35 -6.68
N PRO A 103 -23.50 10.42 -7.12
CA PRO A 103 -23.47 11.68 -6.39
C PRO A 103 -24.32 11.54 -5.10
N GLY A 104 -23.65 11.49 -3.96
CA GLY A 104 -24.32 11.40 -2.66
C GLY A 104 -24.00 10.12 -1.89
N ARG A 105 -24.84 9.81 -0.89
CA ARG A 105 -24.63 8.63 -0.05
C ARG A 105 -25.12 7.36 -0.76
N LEU A 106 -24.34 6.29 -0.58
CA LEU A 106 -24.75 4.95 -0.96
C LEU A 106 -25.84 4.45 -0.02
N ASP A 107 -26.83 3.75 -0.55
CA ASP A 107 -27.77 2.99 0.27
C ASP A 107 -27.09 1.72 0.86
N PRO A 108 -27.75 0.98 1.77
CA PRO A 108 -27.13 -0.19 2.40
C PRO A 108 -26.68 -1.27 1.42
N ASP A 109 -27.43 -1.54 0.35
CA ASP A 109 -27.10 -2.58 -0.65
C ASP A 109 -25.94 -2.13 -1.54
N GLU A 110 -25.97 -0.89 -1.99
CA GLU A 110 -24.86 -0.27 -2.75
C GLU A 110 -23.58 -0.23 -1.90
N TYR A 111 -23.69 0.10 -0.61
CA TYR A 111 -22.54 0.10 0.29
C TYR A 111 -22.00 -1.32 0.52
N ALA A 112 -22.90 -2.32 0.64
CA ALA A 112 -22.50 -3.71 0.73
C ALA A 112 -21.73 -4.17 -0.52
N LEU A 113 -22.15 -3.70 -1.71
CA LEU A 113 -21.44 -3.99 -2.95
C LEU A 113 -20.12 -3.21 -3.04
N MET A 114 -20.08 -1.94 -2.63
CA MET A 114 -18.83 -1.16 -2.57
C MET A 114 -17.78 -1.84 -1.70
N LYS A 115 -18.16 -2.39 -0.54
CA LYS A 115 -17.22 -3.12 0.34
C LYS A 115 -16.55 -4.31 -0.33
N LYS A 116 -17.14 -4.87 -1.37
CA LYS A 116 -16.56 -6.01 -2.08
C LYS A 116 -15.29 -5.69 -2.88
N HIS A 117 -14.93 -4.40 -3.04
CA HIS A 117 -13.69 -4.07 -3.76
C HIS A 117 -12.45 -4.70 -3.11
N SER A 118 -12.39 -4.83 -1.77
CA SER A 118 -11.29 -5.50 -1.09
C SER A 118 -11.19 -6.99 -1.45
N GLU A 119 -12.34 -7.69 -1.52
CA GLU A 119 -12.42 -9.09 -1.96
C GLU A 119 -12.06 -9.23 -3.45
N TYR A 120 -12.52 -8.31 -4.30
CA TYR A 120 -12.21 -8.33 -5.75
C TYR A 120 -10.72 -8.06 -5.99
N GLY A 121 -10.12 -7.10 -5.28
CA GLY A 121 -8.70 -6.82 -5.35
C GLY A 121 -7.86 -8.05 -4.95
N TRP A 122 -8.21 -8.67 -3.84
CA TRP A 122 -7.59 -9.94 -3.41
C TRP A 122 -7.75 -11.03 -4.47
N ALA A 123 -8.95 -11.23 -5.02
CA ALA A 123 -9.21 -12.29 -5.99
C ALA A 123 -8.38 -12.16 -7.27
N VAL A 124 -8.10 -10.93 -7.71
CA VAL A 124 -7.25 -10.65 -8.88
C VAL A 124 -5.78 -10.85 -8.54
N LEU A 125 -5.30 -10.21 -7.47
CA LEU A 125 -3.86 -10.14 -7.18
C LEU A 125 -3.30 -11.47 -6.67
N ARG A 126 -4.06 -12.27 -5.92
CA ARG A 126 -3.62 -13.58 -5.44
C ARG A 126 -3.27 -14.58 -6.54
N MET A 127 -3.70 -14.32 -7.79
CA MET A 127 -3.40 -15.16 -8.95
C MET A 127 -2.03 -14.84 -9.59
N LEU A 128 -1.40 -13.75 -9.17
CA LEU A 128 -0.14 -13.29 -9.72
C LEU A 128 1.02 -13.74 -8.81
N PRO A 129 2.02 -14.46 -9.36
CA PRO A 129 3.20 -14.86 -8.59
C PRO A 129 3.89 -13.67 -7.94
N GLY A 130 4.13 -13.75 -6.63
CA GLY A 130 4.78 -12.70 -5.85
C GLY A 130 3.87 -11.58 -5.33
N PHE A 131 2.53 -11.66 -5.58
CA PHE A 131 1.55 -10.71 -5.06
C PHE A 131 0.65 -11.32 -3.96
N GLU A 132 0.80 -12.60 -3.65
CA GLU A 132 -0.10 -13.34 -2.77
C GLU A 132 -0.22 -12.71 -1.38
N ARG A 133 0.91 -12.24 -0.84
CA ARG A 133 0.93 -11.58 0.47
C ARG A 133 0.29 -10.19 0.41
N ALA A 134 0.67 -9.37 -0.55
CA ALA A 134 0.06 -8.05 -0.75
C ALA A 134 -1.44 -8.16 -1.03
N ALA A 135 -1.90 -9.22 -1.72
CA ALA A 135 -3.32 -9.48 -1.91
C ALA A 135 -4.06 -9.69 -0.59
N LEU A 136 -3.48 -10.44 0.36
CA LEU A 136 -4.05 -10.58 1.71
C LEU A 136 -4.08 -9.25 2.47
N ASP A 137 -3.05 -8.46 2.33
CA ASP A 137 -3.00 -7.15 2.96
C ASP A 137 -4.09 -6.22 2.40
N ILE A 138 -4.34 -6.29 1.08
CA ILE A 138 -5.43 -5.56 0.41
C ILE A 138 -6.80 -6.09 0.84
N LEU A 139 -6.98 -7.40 1.02
CA LEU A 139 -8.24 -7.97 1.51
C LEU A 139 -8.68 -7.31 2.83
N HIS A 140 -7.73 -7.06 3.72
CA HIS A 140 -7.98 -6.64 5.11
C HIS A 140 -7.73 -5.14 5.39
N HIS A 141 -7.50 -4.30 4.36
CA HIS A 141 -7.19 -2.89 4.57
C HIS A 141 -8.37 -2.05 5.13
N HIS A 142 -9.57 -2.59 5.12
CA HIS A 142 -10.75 -1.99 5.74
C HIS A 142 -11.19 -2.68 7.04
N GLU A 143 -10.34 -3.54 7.60
CA GLU A 143 -10.57 -4.01 8.96
C GLU A 143 -10.37 -2.87 9.96
N SER A 144 -11.19 -2.85 11.01
CA SER A 144 -11.07 -1.89 12.10
C SER A 144 -10.39 -2.53 13.29
N PHE A 145 -9.53 -1.80 13.96
CA PHE A 145 -8.72 -2.32 15.08
C PHE A 145 -9.58 -2.94 16.21
N ASP A 146 -10.82 -2.46 16.38
CA ASP A 146 -11.82 -2.98 17.34
C ASP A 146 -12.62 -4.19 16.82
N GLY A 147 -12.40 -4.64 15.58
CA GLY A 147 -13.07 -5.78 14.95
C GLY A 147 -14.40 -5.45 14.28
N LYS A 148 -14.75 -4.17 14.10
CA LYS A 148 -16.00 -3.76 13.43
C LYS A 148 -15.81 -3.45 11.95
N GLY A 149 -14.65 -3.76 11.38
CA GLY A 149 -14.32 -3.60 9.98
C GLY A 149 -14.86 -4.73 9.09
N TYR A 150 -14.32 -4.82 7.89
CA TYR A 150 -14.67 -5.84 6.91
C TYR A 150 -13.44 -6.26 6.10
N PRO A 151 -13.45 -7.45 5.45
CA PRO A 151 -14.56 -8.38 5.29
C PRO A 151 -14.69 -9.43 6.42
N ALA A 152 -13.65 -9.66 7.21
CA ALA A 152 -13.58 -10.79 8.15
C ALA A 152 -13.89 -10.41 9.61
N GLY A 153 -13.84 -9.12 9.96
CA GLY A 153 -14.01 -8.64 11.33
C GLY A 153 -12.80 -8.97 12.22
N LEU A 154 -11.60 -9.00 11.64
CA LEU A 154 -10.36 -9.21 12.37
C LEU A 154 -10.14 -8.09 13.37
N LYS A 155 -9.47 -8.39 14.50
CA LYS A 155 -9.26 -7.45 15.58
C LYS A 155 -7.79 -7.32 15.97
N SER A 156 -7.36 -6.10 16.24
CA SER A 156 -6.03 -5.82 16.78
C SER A 156 -4.91 -6.42 15.91
N THR A 157 -4.05 -7.24 16.48
CA THR A 157 -2.91 -7.88 15.79
C THR A 157 -3.28 -9.07 14.90
N GLU A 158 -4.54 -9.49 14.88
CA GLU A 158 -5.05 -10.43 13.87
C GLU A 158 -5.04 -9.78 12.48
N ILE A 159 -5.20 -8.45 12.42
CA ILE A 159 -5.11 -7.69 11.19
C ILE A 159 -3.64 -7.60 10.77
N PRO A 160 -3.27 -7.97 9.53
CA PRO A 160 -1.90 -7.82 9.04
C PRO A 160 -1.38 -6.39 9.26
N VAL A 161 -0.11 -6.25 9.64
CA VAL A 161 0.47 -4.94 9.94
C VAL A 161 0.39 -3.99 8.73
N VAL A 162 0.63 -4.50 7.53
CA VAL A 162 0.52 -3.74 6.28
C VAL A 162 -0.90 -3.21 6.10
N SER A 163 -1.94 -4.03 6.32
CA SER A 163 -3.34 -3.61 6.24
C SER A 163 -3.66 -2.49 7.25
N ARG A 164 -3.12 -2.59 8.49
CA ARG A 164 -3.29 -1.54 9.51
C ARG A 164 -2.62 -0.22 9.10
N ILE A 165 -1.46 -0.29 8.44
CA ILE A 165 -0.76 0.89 7.91
C ILE A 165 -1.59 1.52 6.79
N VAL A 166 -2.00 0.74 5.78
CA VAL A 166 -2.80 1.23 4.65
C VAL A 166 -4.09 1.87 5.13
N CYS A 167 -4.79 1.26 6.10
CA CYS A 167 -6.02 1.81 6.69
C CYS A 167 -5.84 3.23 7.25
N VAL A 168 -4.74 3.48 7.97
CA VAL A 168 -4.45 4.80 8.58
C VAL A 168 -4.11 5.84 7.51
N ILE A 169 -3.18 5.52 6.61
CA ILE A 169 -2.70 6.48 5.60
C ILE A 169 -3.78 6.80 4.57
N ASP A 170 -4.59 5.82 4.15
CA ASP A 170 -5.71 6.05 3.23
C ASP A 170 -6.78 6.93 3.88
N ALA A 171 -7.17 6.65 5.12
CA ALA A 171 -8.14 7.47 5.85
C ALA A 171 -7.63 8.92 6.02
N PHE A 172 -6.35 9.10 6.33
CA PHE A 172 -5.76 10.44 6.45
C PHE A 172 -5.77 11.17 5.11
N ASP A 173 -5.30 10.51 4.04
CA ASP A 173 -5.29 11.10 2.71
C ASP A 173 -6.70 11.46 2.25
N ALA A 174 -7.67 10.57 2.47
CA ALA A 174 -9.07 10.84 2.18
C ALA A 174 -9.62 12.04 2.95
N MET A 175 -9.11 12.34 4.15
CA MET A 175 -9.51 13.52 4.94
C MET A 175 -8.92 14.81 4.38
N VAL A 176 -7.63 14.85 4.05
CA VAL A 176 -6.93 16.08 3.65
C VAL A 176 -7.06 16.39 2.15
N SER A 177 -7.34 15.40 1.32
CA SER A 177 -7.50 15.57 -0.12
C SER A 177 -8.84 16.21 -0.48
N SER A 178 -8.79 17.24 -1.34
CA SER A 178 -10.00 17.80 -1.95
C SER A 178 -10.52 16.88 -3.04
N ARG A 179 -11.82 16.67 -3.06
CA ARG A 179 -12.53 15.92 -4.11
C ARG A 179 -13.49 16.85 -4.84
N PRO A 180 -13.97 16.54 -6.05
CA PRO A 180 -14.85 17.43 -6.82
C PRO A 180 -16.04 17.99 -6.03
N TYR A 181 -16.52 17.24 -5.03
CA TYR A 181 -17.71 17.60 -4.24
C TYR A 181 -17.40 17.98 -2.78
N ARG A 182 -16.11 17.97 -2.37
CA ARG A 182 -15.72 18.24 -0.99
C ARG A 182 -14.30 18.80 -0.90
N LYS A 183 -14.14 19.94 -0.22
CA LYS A 183 -12.83 20.45 0.16
C LYS A 183 -12.20 19.54 1.21
N GLY A 184 -10.89 19.31 1.11
CA GLY A 184 -10.12 18.62 2.13
C GLY A 184 -10.20 19.33 3.49
N LEU A 185 -10.07 18.55 4.55
CA LEU A 185 -10.02 19.09 5.91
C LEU A 185 -8.66 19.76 6.16
N PRO A 186 -8.60 20.76 7.06
CA PRO A 186 -7.34 21.24 7.60
C PRO A 186 -6.56 20.10 8.26
N TYR A 187 -5.22 20.21 8.24
CA TYR A 187 -4.32 19.20 8.80
C TYR A 187 -4.66 18.87 10.26
N GLU A 188 -4.85 19.90 11.09
CA GLU A 188 -5.13 19.77 12.53
C GLU A 188 -6.43 19.00 12.80
N GLU A 189 -7.43 19.22 11.94
CA GLU A 189 -8.71 18.51 12.05
C GLU A 189 -8.56 17.04 11.64
N ALA A 190 -7.77 16.72 10.62
CA ALA A 190 -7.46 15.35 10.22
C ALA A 190 -6.67 14.62 11.33
N VAL A 191 -5.68 15.26 11.92
CA VAL A 191 -4.91 14.74 13.08
C VAL A 191 -5.83 14.47 14.27
N ARG A 192 -6.73 15.41 14.60
CA ARG A 192 -7.69 15.23 15.69
C ARG A 192 -8.55 13.99 15.47
N ARG A 193 -9.08 13.79 14.26
CA ARG A 193 -9.91 12.63 13.90
C ARG A 193 -9.15 11.31 13.95
N LEU A 194 -7.89 11.28 13.49
CA LEU A 194 -7.05 10.09 13.62
C LEU A 194 -6.85 9.71 15.09
N ASN A 195 -6.56 10.70 15.95
CA ASN A 195 -6.36 10.47 17.38
C ASN A 195 -7.66 9.99 18.06
N GLU A 196 -8.82 10.54 17.73
CA GLU A 196 -10.12 10.12 18.28
C GLU A 196 -10.49 8.70 17.87
N ALA A 197 -10.11 8.25 16.67
CA ALA A 197 -10.38 6.91 16.17
C ALA A 197 -9.28 5.89 16.51
N SER A 198 -8.20 6.33 17.16
CA SER A 198 -7.09 5.48 17.61
C SER A 198 -7.60 4.47 18.67
N GLY A 199 -7.26 3.20 18.48
CA GLY A 199 -7.73 2.10 19.33
C GLY A 199 -9.13 1.57 18.99
N THR A 200 -9.85 2.24 18.09
CA THR A 200 -11.15 1.79 17.57
C THR A 200 -11.03 1.43 16.09
N GLN A 201 -11.02 2.39 15.21
CA GLN A 201 -10.81 2.14 13.77
C GLN A 201 -9.34 1.86 13.47
N PHE A 202 -8.41 2.61 14.07
CA PHE A 202 -7.00 2.61 13.74
C PHE A 202 -6.11 2.00 14.82
N ASP A 203 -5.01 1.36 14.39
CA ASP A 203 -3.97 0.89 15.30
C ASP A 203 -3.26 2.09 15.96
N PRO A 204 -3.26 2.16 17.32
CA PRO A 204 -2.63 3.27 18.04
C PRO A 204 -1.12 3.41 17.78
N VAL A 205 -0.42 2.30 17.49
CA VAL A 205 1.01 2.32 17.19
C VAL A 205 1.23 2.95 15.83
N VAL A 206 0.47 2.53 14.82
CA VAL A 206 0.55 3.06 13.45
C VAL A 206 0.19 4.56 13.44
N VAL A 207 -0.89 4.96 14.13
CA VAL A 207 -1.28 6.39 14.23
C VAL A 207 -0.16 7.24 14.81
N ARG A 208 0.44 6.84 15.95
CA ARG A 208 1.55 7.59 16.56
C ARG A 208 2.74 7.69 15.63
N THR A 209 3.14 6.58 15.00
CA THR A 209 4.28 6.54 14.08
C THR A 209 4.03 7.45 12.88
N PHE A 210 2.85 7.38 12.27
CA PHE A 210 2.51 8.24 11.13
C PHE A 210 2.53 9.72 11.51
N LEU A 211 1.88 10.09 12.60
CA LEU A 211 1.79 11.49 13.04
C LEU A 211 3.13 12.08 13.47
N SER A 212 4.14 11.27 13.82
CA SER A 212 5.47 11.78 14.20
C SER A 212 6.21 12.49 13.05
N PHE A 213 5.83 12.24 11.80
CA PHE A 213 6.44 12.87 10.63
C PHE A 213 5.44 13.48 9.63
N ALA A 214 4.14 13.21 9.79
CA ALA A 214 3.12 13.62 8.81
C ALA A 214 3.09 15.13 8.55
N GLU A 215 3.37 15.97 9.55
CA GLU A 215 3.42 17.44 9.40
C GLU A 215 4.52 17.86 8.42
N ALA A 216 5.70 17.29 8.54
CA ALA A 216 6.83 17.60 7.65
C ALA A 216 6.55 17.14 6.22
N GLU A 217 5.99 15.95 6.05
CA GLU A 217 5.61 15.41 4.73
C GLU A 217 4.51 16.25 4.07
N MET A 218 3.49 16.65 4.81
CA MET A 218 2.41 17.50 4.29
C MET A 218 2.95 18.86 3.85
N SER A 219 3.85 19.47 4.60
CA SER A 219 4.48 20.74 4.23
C SER A 219 5.23 20.64 2.90
N THR A 220 5.89 19.51 2.63
CA THR A 220 6.61 19.25 1.38
C THR A 220 5.64 19.06 0.20
N VAL A 221 4.56 18.30 0.41
CA VAL A 221 3.54 18.04 -0.62
C VAL A 221 2.82 19.32 -1.04
N PHE A 222 2.43 20.17 -0.09
CA PHE A 222 1.77 21.44 -0.38
C PHE A 222 2.70 22.47 -1.01
N ALA A 223 3.98 22.50 -0.63
CA ALA A 223 4.97 23.36 -1.30
C ALA A 223 5.18 22.97 -2.76
N ALA A 224 5.20 21.69 -3.09
CA ALA A 224 5.31 21.18 -4.45
C ALA A 224 4.05 21.47 -5.30
N ALA A 225 2.87 21.53 -4.66
CA ALA A 225 1.59 21.82 -5.32
C ALA A 225 1.31 23.33 -5.49
N GLY A 226 2.22 24.23 -5.09
CA GLY A 226 2.08 25.69 -5.23
C GLY A 226 1.01 26.34 -4.36
N THR A 227 0.50 25.64 -3.33
CA THR A 227 -0.45 26.16 -2.36
C THR A 227 0.28 26.46 -1.05
N SER A 228 0.58 27.75 -0.82
CA SER A 228 1.17 28.20 0.45
C SER A 228 0.21 27.89 1.61
N VAL A 229 0.69 27.17 2.59
CA VAL A 229 0.05 27.09 3.90
C VAL A 229 0.15 28.49 4.51
N SER A 230 -0.94 29.24 4.50
CA SER A 230 -1.02 30.53 5.21
C SER A 230 -0.96 30.22 6.70
N SER A 231 0.15 30.58 7.31
CA SER A 231 0.31 30.64 8.76
C SER A 231 -0.74 31.57 9.36
N ALA A 232 -1.77 31.00 9.97
CA ALA A 232 -2.60 31.74 10.91
C ALA A 232 -2.01 31.51 12.32
N LEU A 233 -1.20 32.48 12.76
CA LEU A 233 -0.90 32.76 14.14
C LEU A 233 -2.08 33.49 14.79
#